data_a06f27f21ad72d5fabf38ed9522d83f7
#
_entry.id   a06f27f21ad72d5fabf38ed9522d83f7
#
_cell.length_a   1.000
_cell.length_b   1.000
_cell.length_c   1.000
_cell.angle_alpha   90.00
_cell.angle_beta   90.00
_cell.angle_gamma   90.00
#
_symmetry.space_group_name_H-M   'P 1'
#
loop_
_entity.id
_entity.type
_entity.pdbx_description
1 polymer ?
#
loop_
_entity_poly.entity_id
_entity_poly.type
_entity_poly.pdbx_seq_one_letter_code
_entity_poly.pdbx_strand_id
1 'polypeptide(L)'
;MELKKLGKVAKGQDGAVFGGMLFRFDATGTCFVYKIRDLSEESTPLCQFVLDKADRIAPHSNSVAFGCARYEEKDEFPLLYSNIYNNYAKADDPLKGVTCVYRLQRQGDSFCTTLVQLIEIGFTDDPVWCSGADVRPYGNFAIDKEKGLYYAFTMRDASQTMEYFSFPMPALSDGIYDEALGVKRVTLCKKDILEQFSCPYQQYIQGAVCHKGIIYSLEGFTDSAENPPAIRLVDTAAKKQTCLTYFKDLGTTVEPELIDFEDGICYYADHDGNVFVLNF
;
A
#
# COMPACT_ATOMS: atom_id res chain seq x y z
N MET A 1 -19.24 8.77 8.34
CA MET A 1 -17.94 8.24 8.81
C MET A 1 -17.55 8.93 10.11
N GLU A 2 -16.89 8.22 10.99
CA GLU A 2 -16.45 8.73 12.30
C GLU A 2 -15.07 8.14 12.64
N LEU A 3 -14.19 8.94 13.22
CA LEU A 3 -12.89 8.52 13.74
C LEU A 3 -12.96 8.31 15.25
N LYS A 4 -12.65 7.08 15.70
CA LYS A 4 -12.49 6.77 17.12
C LYS A 4 -11.02 6.52 17.41
N LYS A 5 -10.35 7.44 18.13
CA LYS A 5 -8.94 7.31 18.47
C LYS A 5 -8.67 6.11 19.36
N LEU A 6 -7.64 5.34 19.03
CA LEU A 6 -7.13 4.21 19.81
C LEU A 6 -5.86 4.59 20.58
N GLY A 7 -5.00 5.43 19.99
CA GLY A 7 -3.73 5.80 20.60
C GLY A 7 -2.80 6.48 19.61
N LYS A 8 -1.51 6.52 19.97
CA LYS A 8 -0.45 7.10 19.17
C LYS A 8 0.75 6.15 19.07
N VAL A 9 1.29 6.00 17.87
CA VAL A 9 2.45 5.18 17.53
C VAL A 9 3.56 6.05 16.91
N ALA A 10 4.64 5.45 16.43
CA ALA A 10 5.68 6.17 15.68
C ALA A 10 5.08 6.82 14.42
N LYS A 11 5.61 8.00 14.06
CA LYS A 11 5.37 8.62 12.77
C LYS A 11 5.81 7.66 11.66
N GLY A 12 5.15 7.70 10.52
CA GLY A 12 5.53 6.81 9.43
C GLY A 12 4.63 6.99 8.21
N GLN A 13 4.86 6.10 7.27
CA GLN A 13 4.12 5.92 6.03
C GLN A 13 2.97 4.91 6.25
N ASP A 14 2.63 4.10 5.27
CA ASP A 14 1.59 3.09 5.38
C ASP A 14 1.99 1.93 6.34
N GLY A 15 1.16 0.94 6.42
CA GLY A 15 1.34 -0.26 7.24
C GLY A 15 0.23 -1.26 7.00
N ALA A 16 0.21 -2.30 7.82
CA ALA A 16 -0.79 -3.34 7.72
C ALA A 16 -1.19 -3.86 9.10
N VAL A 17 -2.36 -4.47 9.17
CA VAL A 17 -2.88 -5.09 10.39
C VAL A 17 -3.01 -6.58 10.17
N PHE A 18 -2.51 -7.39 11.12
CA PHE A 18 -2.68 -8.83 11.10
C PHE A 18 -2.50 -9.45 12.49
N GLY A 19 -3.42 -10.32 12.90
CA GLY A 19 -3.35 -11.07 14.16
C GLY A 19 -3.38 -10.16 15.40
N GLY A 20 -4.13 -9.08 15.37
CA GLY A 20 -4.22 -8.08 16.44
C GLY A 20 -2.95 -7.22 16.58
N MET A 21 -2.08 -7.22 15.57
CA MET A 21 -0.87 -6.41 15.51
C MET A 21 -0.97 -5.37 14.40
N LEU A 22 -0.45 -4.17 14.68
CA LEU A 22 -0.24 -3.10 13.75
C LEU A 22 1.25 -3.07 13.35
N PHE A 23 1.53 -3.20 12.07
CA PHE A 23 2.86 -3.09 11.45
C PHE A 23 2.95 -1.73 10.79
N ARG A 24 3.64 -0.78 11.42
CA ARG A 24 3.79 0.60 10.96
C ARG A 24 5.17 0.80 10.34
N PHE A 25 5.23 1.16 9.07
CA PHE A 25 6.49 1.39 8.35
C PHE A 25 6.83 2.87 8.27
N ASP A 26 8.14 3.17 8.27
CA ASP A 26 8.66 4.46 7.88
C ASP A 26 9.19 4.43 6.43
N ALA A 27 9.60 5.59 5.92
CA ALA A 27 10.12 5.74 4.56
C ALA A 27 11.46 5.02 4.31
N THR A 28 12.13 4.52 5.36
CA THR A 28 13.38 3.75 5.24
C THR A 28 13.15 2.25 5.18
N GLY A 29 11.91 1.81 5.35
CA GLY A 29 11.54 0.40 5.46
C GLY A 29 11.71 -0.18 6.87
N THR A 30 11.90 0.67 7.87
CA THR A 30 11.85 0.26 9.28
C THR A 30 10.38 0.06 9.68
N CYS A 31 10.08 -1.09 10.24
CA CYS A 31 8.76 -1.42 10.77
C CYS A 31 8.76 -1.39 12.29
N PHE A 32 7.79 -0.70 12.86
CA PHE A 32 7.46 -0.71 14.28
C PHE A 32 6.20 -1.54 14.49
N VAL A 33 6.27 -2.56 15.35
CA VAL A 33 5.16 -3.49 15.59
C VAL A 33 4.51 -3.18 16.92
N TYR A 34 3.19 -3.03 16.92
CA TYR A 34 2.39 -2.76 18.11
C TYR A 34 1.29 -3.81 18.27
N LYS A 35 0.91 -4.11 19.53
CA LYS A 35 -0.35 -4.83 19.79
C LYS A 35 -1.48 -3.80 19.82
N ILE A 36 -2.49 -3.98 18.97
CA ILE A 36 -3.61 -3.02 18.85
C ILE A 36 -4.32 -2.82 20.19
N ARG A 37 -4.49 -3.89 20.95
CA ARG A 37 -5.17 -3.83 22.28
C ARG A 37 -4.41 -3.02 23.34
N ASP A 38 -3.10 -2.82 23.15
CA ASP A 38 -2.22 -2.13 24.10
C ASP A 38 -1.93 -0.67 23.66
N LEU A 39 -2.60 -0.18 22.58
CA LEU A 39 -2.43 1.19 22.10
C LEU A 39 -2.91 2.20 23.15
N SER A 40 -2.13 3.28 23.30
CA SER A 40 -2.36 4.37 24.21
C SER A 40 -1.83 5.69 23.62
N GLU A 41 -1.98 6.81 24.29
CA GLU A 41 -1.42 8.11 23.82
C GLU A 41 0.11 8.09 23.69
N GLU A 42 0.80 7.18 24.38
CA GLU A 42 2.24 6.96 24.29
C GLU A 42 2.53 5.47 24.15
N SER A 43 2.23 4.91 22.96
CA SER A 43 2.44 3.48 22.71
C SER A 43 3.91 3.17 22.48
N THR A 44 4.41 2.14 23.17
CA THR A 44 5.75 1.59 22.94
C THR A 44 5.64 0.40 21.97
N PRO A 45 6.47 0.32 20.91
CA PRO A 45 6.45 -0.84 20.02
C PRO A 45 6.89 -2.11 20.76
N LEU A 46 6.25 -3.22 20.42
CA LEU A 46 6.67 -4.56 20.86
C LEU A 46 8.11 -4.84 20.40
N CYS A 47 8.41 -4.50 19.16
CA CYS A 47 9.74 -4.56 18.55
C CYS A 47 9.80 -3.69 17.31
N GLN A 48 11.01 -3.62 16.71
CA GLN A 48 11.23 -3.05 15.39
C GLN A 48 12.09 -3.99 14.55
N PHE A 49 11.94 -3.94 13.24
CA PHE A 49 12.77 -4.63 12.27
C PHE A 49 12.89 -3.78 10.99
N VAL A 50 13.81 -4.16 10.10
CA VAL A 50 14.01 -3.49 8.81
C VAL A 50 13.70 -4.50 7.71
N LEU A 51 13.04 -4.03 6.64
CA LEU A 51 12.78 -4.83 5.46
C LEU A 51 14.10 -5.35 4.86
N ASP A 52 14.11 -6.63 4.49
CA ASP A 52 15.27 -7.22 3.79
C ASP A 52 15.63 -6.40 2.55
N LYS A 53 16.92 -6.11 2.37
CA LYS A 53 17.50 -5.30 1.29
C LYS A 53 17.01 -3.85 1.23
N ALA A 54 16.51 -3.29 2.32
CA ALA A 54 16.10 -1.89 2.38
C ALA A 54 17.26 -0.91 2.07
N ASP A 55 18.50 -1.33 2.29
CA ASP A 55 19.72 -0.57 1.95
C ASP A 55 19.99 -0.51 0.44
N ARG A 56 19.38 -1.40 -0.35
CA ARG A 56 19.55 -1.52 -1.80
C ARG A 56 18.36 -1.01 -2.61
N ILE A 57 17.22 -0.89 -1.94
CA ILE A 57 15.96 -0.40 -2.50
C ILE A 57 15.54 0.82 -1.69
N ALA A 58 14.80 1.73 -2.27
CA ALA A 58 14.21 2.85 -1.54
C ALA A 58 12.76 2.50 -1.20
N PRO A 59 12.49 1.77 -0.09
CA PRO A 59 11.19 1.16 0.12
C PRO A 59 10.04 2.16 0.24
N HIS A 60 10.28 3.34 0.77
CA HIS A 60 9.30 4.38 1.08
C HIS A 60 8.00 3.87 1.75
N SER A 61 7.47 2.72 1.33
CA SER A 61 6.37 1.97 1.97
C SER A 61 5.07 2.77 2.14
N ASN A 62 4.69 3.57 1.16
CA ASN A 62 3.41 4.28 1.17
C ASN A 62 2.25 3.45 0.57
N SER A 63 2.46 2.17 0.38
CA SER A 63 1.42 1.17 0.12
C SER A 63 1.91 -0.16 0.65
N VAL A 64 1.30 -0.66 1.71
CA VAL A 64 1.67 -1.90 2.39
C VAL A 64 0.43 -2.75 2.63
N ALA A 65 0.50 -4.03 2.35
CA ALA A 65 -0.61 -4.93 2.63
C ALA A 65 -0.14 -6.37 2.88
N PHE A 66 -0.84 -7.11 3.72
CA PHE A 66 -0.76 -8.57 3.70
C PHE A 66 -1.62 -9.11 2.56
N GLY A 67 -1.07 -10.08 1.81
CA GLY A 67 -1.80 -10.82 0.78
C GLY A 67 -2.65 -11.95 1.33
N CYS A 68 -3.06 -12.85 0.42
CA CYS A 68 -3.83 -14.06 0.78
C CYS A 68 -2.97 -15.35 0.85
N ALA A 69 -1.83 -15.38 0.14
CA ALA A 69 -0.93 -16.54 0.12
C ALA A 69 0.12 -16.46 1.23
N ARG A 70 0.62 -17.62 1.65
CA ARG A 70 1.79 -17.78 2.52
C ARG A 70 2.98 -18.29 1.72
N TYR A 71 4.21 -18.01 2.17
CA TYR A 71 5.40 -18.57 1.54
C TYR A 71 5.47 -20.10 1.74
N GLU A 72 5.24 -20.55 2.98
CA GLU A 72 4.99 -21.94 3.34
C GLU A 72 3.64 -22.02 4.05
N GLU A 73 2.91 -23.13 3.87
CA GLU A 73 1.58 -23.32 4.47
C GLU A 73 1.57 -23.12 6.00
N LYS A 74 2.65 -23.50 6.66
CA LYS A 74 2.82 -23.38 8.11
C LYS A 74 3.24 -21.99 8.60
N ASP A 75 3.52 -21.04 7.71
CA ASP A 75 3.92 -19.69 8.13
C ASP A 75 2.79 -19.03 8.91
N GLU A 76 3.14 -18.30 9.96
CA GLU A 76 2.18 -17.55 10.79
C GLU A 76 1.53 -16.42 9.97
N PHE A 77 2.32 -15.73 9.15
CA PHE A 77 1.88 -14.57 8.38
C PHE A 77 1.69 -14.90 6.89
N PRO A 78 0.70 -14.27 6.25
CA PRO A 78 0.68 -14.18 4.79
C PRO A 78 1.88 -13.39 4.27
N LEU A 79 2.12 -13.47 2.96
CA LEU A 79 3.11 -12.62 2.30
C LEU A 79 2.78 -11.15 2.52
N LEU A 80 3.81 -10.37 2.83
CA LEU A 80 3.74 -8.94 3.00
C LEU A 80 4.18 -8.24 1.70
N TYR A 81 3.38 -7.32 1.21
CA TYR A 81 3.64 -6.52 0.02
C TYR A 81 3.96 -5.09 0.45
N SER A 82 4.99 -4.50 -0.12
CA SER A 82 5.36 -3.11 0.12
C SER A 82 5.88 -2.48 -1.16
N ASN A 83 5.36 -1.32 -1.54
CA ASN A 83 5.87 -0.64 -2.72
C ASN A 83 7.24 -0.01 -2.46
N ILE A 84 7.99 0.15 -3.54
CA ILE A 84 9.19 0.96 -3.58
C ILE A 84 8.78 2.38 -4.00
N TYR A 85 9.38 3.40 -3.35
CA TYR A 85 9.17 4.77 -3.78
C TYR A 85 9.58 4.91 -5.24
N ASN A 86 8.61 5.20 -6.05
CA ASN A 86 8.80 5.32 -7.47
C ASN A 86 9.34 6.71 -7.82
N ASN A 87 10.63 6.81 -7.94
CA ASN A 87 11.25 8.04 -8.41
C ASN A 87 11.12 8.18 -9.95
N TYR A 88 9.87 8.33 -10.41
CA TYR A 88 9.56 8.48 -11.83
C TYR A 88 10.29 9.68 -12.50
N ALA A 89 10.80 10.62 -11.72
CA ALA A 89 11.65 11.69 -12.22
C ALA A 89 13.04 11.19 -12.67
N LYS A 90 13.46 10.01 -12.21
CA LYS A 90 14.65 9.31 -12.68
C LYS A 90 14.22 8.29 -13.73
N ALA A 91 14.37 8.64 -15.00
CA ALA A 91 13.96 7.78 -16.12
C ALA A 91 14.65 6.41 -16.14
N ASP A 92 15.81 6.29 -15.53
CA ASP A 92 16.66 5.11 -15.45
C ASP A 92 16.54 4.33 -14.13
N ASP A 93 15.57 4.66 -13.25
CA ASP A 93 15.37 3.90 -12.02
C ASP A 93 14.80 2.51 -12.34
N PRO A 94 15.58 1.41 -12.12
CA PRO A 94 15.16 0.05 -12.48
C PRO A 94 14.06 -0.51 -11.58
N LEU A 95 13.74 0.18 -10.48
CA LEU A 95 12.72 -0.22 -9.51
C LEU A 95 11.43 0.60 -9.61
N LYS A 96 11.31 1.40 -10.66
CA LYS A 96 10.14 2.22 -10.94
C LYS A 96 8.88 1.37 -11.09
N GLY A 97 7.84 1.70 -10.32
CA GLY A 97 6.56 0.97 -10.34
C GLY A 97 6.64 -0.46 -9.76
N VAL A 98 7.60 -0.72 -8.88
CA VAL A 98 7.85 -2.05 -8.32
C VAL A 98 7.22 -2.19 -6.93
N THR A 99 6.62 -3.34 -6.69
CA THR A 99 6.18 -3.81 -5.37
C THR A 99 7.05 -4.99 -4.93
N CYS A 100 7.61 -4.90 -3.75
CA CYS A 100 8.35 -5.98 -3.10
C CYS A 100 7.41 -6.92 -2.38
N VAL A 101 7.66 -8.22 -2.49
CA VAL A 101 6.93 -9.27 -1.77
C VAL A 101 7.88 -9.90 -0.76
N TYR A 102 7.48 -9.92 0.49
CA TYR A 102 8.30 -10.43 1.60
C TYR A 102 7.63 -11.62 2.30
N ARG A 103 8.43 -12.60 2.67
CA ARG A 103 8.11 -13.53 3.75
C ARG A 103 8.37 -12.84 5.07
N LEU A 104 7.38 -12.75 5.94
CA LEU A 104 7.53 -12.25 7.32
C LEU A 104 7.56 -13.44 8.27
N GLN A 105 8.55 -13.49 9.15
CA GLN A 105 8.73 -14.56 10.13
C GLN A 105 8.93 -13.97 11.52
N ARG A 106 8.32 -14.61 12.53
CA ARG A 106 8.54 -14.29 13.92
C ARG A 106 9.77 -15.03 14.43
N GLN A 107 10.61 -14.33 15.16
CA GLN A 107 11.81 -14.87 15.84
C GLN A 107 11.78 -14.47 17.32
N GLY A 108 11.12 -15.28 18.16
CA GLY A 108 10.86 -14.91 19.56
C GLY A 108 9.96 -13.68 19.65
N ASP A 109 10.44 -12.62 20.29
CA ASP A 109 9.72 -11.35 20.41
C ASP A 109 10.02 -10.36 19.26
N SER A 110 10.81 -10.79 18.28
CA SER A 110 11.17 -9.97 17.11
C SER A 110 10.62 -10.57 15.82
N PHE A 111 10.83 -9.85 14.70
CA PHE A 111 10.46 -10.26 13.36
C PHE A 111 11.63 -10.08 12.41
N CYS A 112 11.64 -10.85 11.34
CA CYS A 112 12.51 -10.63 10.20
C CYS A 112 11.74 -10.82 8.90
N THR A 113 12.22 -10.19 7.83
CA THR A 113 11.68 -10.38 6.48
C THR A 113 12.73 -10.99 5.58
N THR A 114 12.26 -11.68 4.55
CA THR A 114 13.06 -12.13 3.40
C THR A 114 12.36 -11.68 2.14
N LEU A 115 13.03 -10.92 1.28
CA LEU A 115 12.52 -10.59 -0.05
C LEU A 115 12.38 -11.88 -0.85
N VAL A 116 11.21 -12.16 -1.43
CA VAL A 116 10.94 -13.42 -2.13
C VAL A 116 10.52 -13.22 -3.59
N GLN A 117 9.97 -12.04 -3.94
CA GLN A 117 9.58 -11.72 -5.31
C GLN A 117 9.48 -10.20 -5.50
N LEU A 118 9.59 -9.76 -6.74
CA LEU A 118 9.27 -8.40 -7.20
C LEU A 118 8.11 -8.45 -8.18
N ILE A 119 7.21 -7.48 -8.11
CA ILE A 119 6.12 -7.29 -9.07
C ILE A 119 6.27 -5.91 -9.67
N GLU A 120 6.39 -5.83 -10.99
CA GLU A 120 6.49 -4.56 -11.71
C GLU A 120 5.37 -4.40 -12.73
N ILE A 121 5.02 -3.15 -13.01
CA ILE A 121 4.09 -2.80 -14.08
C ILE A 121 4.91 -2.62 -15.36
N GLY A 122 4.83 -3.59 -16.28
CA GLY A 122 5.68 -3.67 -17.48
C GLY A 122 5.28 -2.75 -18.65
N PHE A 123 4.30 -1.87 -18.46
CA PHE A 123 3.86 -0.92 -19.49
C PHE A 123 4.00 0.55 -19.06
N THR A 124 4.81 0.81 -18.04
CA THR A 124 5.06 2.18 -17.56
C THR A 124 5.73 3.07 -18.58
N ASP A 125 6.50 2.50 -19.50
CA ASP A 125 7.20 3.22 -20.57
C ASP A 125 6.44 3.21 -21.92
N ASP A 126 5.24 2.62 -21.95
CA ASP A 126 4.42 2.60 -23.16
C ASP A 126 3.90 4.03 -23.47
N PRO A 127 4.16 4.58 -24.68
CA PRO A 127 3.76 5.94 -25.04
C PRO A 127 2.26 6.23 -24.90
N VAL A 128 1.42 5.20 -24.99
CA VAL A 128 -0.05 5.33 -24.78
C VAL A 128 -0.37 5.59 -23.32
N TRP A 129 0.44 5.04 -22.40
CA TRP A 129 0.26 5.13 -20.95
C TRP A 129 1.13 6.22 -20.31
N CYS A 130 2.29 6.50 -20.90
CA CYS A 130 3.30 7.44 -20.43
C CYS A 130 3.47 8.62 -21.36
N SER A 131 2.47 9.00 -22.13
CA SER A 131 2.53 10.17 -23.00
C SER A 131 2.57 11.45 -22.15
N GLY A 132 3.78 11.91 -21.87
CA GLY A 132 4.05 13.14 -21.15
C GLY A 132 4.36 12.96 -19.67
N ALA A 133 4.72 14.07 -19.01
CA ALA A 133 5.02 14.15 -17.57
C ALA A 133 3.78 13.93 -16.67
N ASP A 134 2.64 13.59 -17.27
CA ASP A 134 1.34 13.51 -16.68
C ASP A 134 1.04 12.17 -15.98
N VAL A 135 1.76 11.10 -16.38
CA VAL A 135 1.51 9.75 -15.87
C VAL A 135 2.51 9.37 -14.80
N ARG A 136 2.02 9.02 -13.62
CA ARG A 136 2.85 8.59 -12.50
C ARG A 136 2.50 7.17 -12.04
N PRO A 137 3.23 6.15 -12.48
CA PRO A 137 3.07 4.79 -12.01
C PRO A 137 3.87 4.61 -10.70
N TYR A 138 3.31 5.00 -9.56
CA TYR A 138 4.02 4.94 -8.27
C TYR A 138 4.15 3.54 -7.67
N GLY A 139 3.68 2.51 -8.35
CA GLY A 139 3.63 1.17 -7.76
C GLY A 139 2.66 1.06 -6.58
N ASN A 140 1.77 2.03 -6.40
CA ASN A 140 0.69 1.90 -5.45
C ASN A 140 -0.26 0.78 -5.90
N PHE A 141 -0.77 0.05 -4.94
CA PHE A 141 -1.57 -1.13 -5.19
C PHE A 141 -2.61 -1.35 -4.11
N ALA A 142 -3.58 -2.20 -4.41
CA ALA A 142 -4.44 -2.82 -3.42
C ALA A 142 -4.63 -4.30 -3.74
N ILE A 143 -4.85 -5.13 -2.73
CA ILE A 143 -5.06 -6.58 -2.90
C ILE A 143 -6.48 -6.91 -2.51
N ASP A 144 -7.26 -7.45 -3.46
CA ASP A 144 -8.54 -8.11 -3.16
C ASP A 144 -8.25 -9.54 -2.69
N LYS A 145 -8.21 -9.71 -1.36
CA LYS A 145 -7.87 -11.00 -0.73
C LYS A 145 -8.94 -12.07 -0.98
N GLU A 146 -10.18 -11.67 -1.23
CA GLU A 146 -11.31 -12.60 -1.48
C GLU A 146 -11.25 -13.18 -2.90
N LYS A 147 -10.88 -12.34 -3.88
CA LYS A 147 -10.81 -12.74 -5.30
C LYS A 147 -9.42 -13.13 -5.75
N GLY A 148 -8.38 -12.91 -4.93
CA GLY A 148 -6.99 -13.14 -5.32
C GLY A 148 -6.54 -12.22 -6.45
N LEU A 149 -6.92 -10.93 -6.38
CA LEU A 149 -6.58 -9.94 -7.40
C LEU A 149 -5.59 -8.91 -6.85
N TYR A 150 -4.67 -8.51 -7.72
CA TYR A 150 -3.76 -7.39 -7.53
C TYR A 150 -4.26 -6.21 -8.37
N TYR A 151 -4.59 -5.09 -7.73
CA TYR A 151 -4.92 -3.83 -8.39
C TYR A 151 -3.69 -2.94 -8.42
N ALA A 152 -3.21 -2.60 -9.62
CA ALA A 152 -2.17 -1.60 -9.83
C ALA A 152 -2.81 -0.25 -10.14
N PHE A 153 -2.21 0.84 -9.68
CA PHE A 153 -2.70 2.20 -9.87
C PHE A 153 -1.73 3.02 -10.73
N THR A 154 -2.28 3.77 -11.67
CA THR A 154 -1.52 4.75 -12.46
C THR A 154 -2.24 6.09 -12.41
N MET A 155 -1.57 7.10 -11.88
CA MET A 155 -2.10 8.44 -11.72
C MET A 155 -1.88 9.28 -12.97
N ARG A 156 -2.90 10.04 -13.38
CA ARG A 156 -2.85 11.04 -14.43
C ARG A 156 -3.12 12.41 -13.82
N ASP A 157 -2.08 13.18 -13.56
CA ASP A 157 -2.18 14.43 -12.82
C ASP A 157 -2.95 15.52 -13.57
N ALA A 158 -2.71 15.71 -14.86
CA ALA A 158 -3.38 16.77 -15.63
C ALA A 158 -4.88 16.56 -15.74
N SER A 159 -5.35 15.32 -15.80
CA SER A 159 -6.78 14.99 -15.83
C SER A 159 -7.38 14.71 -14.46
N GLN A 160 -6.55 14.64 -13.40
CA GLN A 160 -6.94 14.19 -12.06
C GLN A 160 -7.72 12.87 -12.09
N THR A 161 -7.15 11.91 -12.83
CA THR A 161 -7.76 10.58 -13.05
C THR A 161 -6.80 9.49 -12.60
N MET A 162 -7.31 8.54 -11.82
CA MET A 162 -6.63 7.31 -11.46
C MET A 162 -7.09 6.19 -12.39
N GLU A 163 -6.15 5.52 -13.04
CA GLU A 163 -6.40 4.27 -13.76
C GLU A 163 -6.14 3.09 -12.82
N TYR A 164 -7.10 2.20 -12.74
CA TYR A 164 -7.01 0.94 -12.00
C TYR A 164 -6.92 -0.22 -12.98
N PHE A 165 -5.96 -1.10 -12.74
CA PHE A 165 -5.75 -2.32 -13.52
C PHE A 165 -5.81 -3.52 -12.58
N SER A 166 -6.66 -4.50 -12.83
CA SER A 166 -6.65 -5.73 -12.05
C SER A 166 -5.91 -6.84 -12.77
N PHE A 167 -5.15 -7.60 -12.00
CA PHE A 167 -4.39 -8.78 -12.43
C PHE A 167 -4.66 -9.94 -11.48
N PRO A 168 -4.51 -11.20 -11.92
CA PRO A 168 -4.39 -12.31 -10.98
C PRO A 168 -3.18 -12.08 -10.07
N MET A 169 -3.27 -12.46 -8.80
CA MET A 169 -2.11 -12.44 -7.92
C MET A 169 -1.01 -13.32 -8.50
N PRO A 170 0.22 -12.80 -8.73
CA PRO A 170 1.32 -13.61 -9.21
C PRO A 170 1.67 -14.74 -8.23
N ALA A 171 1.95 -15.92 -8.76
CA ALA A 171 2.51 -17.00 -7.95
C ALA A 171 4.00 -16.75 -7.69
N LEU A 172 4.54 -17.22 -6.57
CA LEU A 172 5.97 -17.10 -6.25
C LEU A 172 6.89 -17.81 -7.26
N SER A 173 6.34 -18.77 -8.01
CA SER A 173 7.04 -19.45 -9.10
C SER A 173 7.17 -18.62 -10.37
N ASP A 174 6.39 -17.53 -10.50
CA ASP A 174 6.33 -16.73 -11.72
C ASP A 174 7.50 -15.75 -11.82
N GLY A 175 7.74 -15.27 -13.02
CA GLY A 175 8.73 -14.26 -13.32
C GLY A 175 10.12 -14.78 -13.70
N ILE A 176 11.00 -13.84 -14.02
CA ILE A 176 12.39 -14.06 -14.41
C ILE A 176 13.30 -13.73 -13.23
N TYR A 177 14.38 -14.46 -13.05
CA TYR A 177 15.34 -14.23 -11.97
C TYR A 177 16.04 -12.88 -12.15
N ASP A 178 15.96 -12.03 -11.14
CA ASP A 178 16.66 -10.76 -11.03
C ASP A 178 17.95 -11.00 -10.25
N GLU A 179 19.10 -11.00 -10.95
CA GLU A 179 20.41 -11.26 -10.33
C GLU A 179 20.81 -10.17 -9.33
N ALA A 180 20.37 -8.93 -9.55
CA ALA A 180 20.73 -7.81 -8.68
C ALA A 180 20.12 -7.96 -7.30
N LEU A 181 18.88 -8.43 -7.19
CA LEU A 181 18.18 -8.61 -5.91
C LEU A 181 18.06 -10.09 -5.49
N GLY A 182 18.42 -11.03 -6.38
CA GLY A 182 18.48 -12.45 -6.06
C GLY A 182 17.10 -13.12 -5.88
N VAL A 183 16.07 -12.58 -6.53
CA VAL A 183 14.69 -13.07 -6.48
C VAL A 183 14.07 -13.04 -7.86
N LYS A 184 12.88 -13.62 -8.01
CA LYS A 184 12.13 -13.50 -9.26
C LYS A 184 11.43 -12.16 -9.37
N ARG A 185 11.42 -11.60 -10.58
CA ARG A 185 10.67 -10.40 -10.97
C ARG A 185 9.56 -10.78 -11.94
N VAL A 186 8.33 -10.49 -11.56
CA VAL A 186 7.14 -10.64 -12.40
C VAL A 186 6.84 -9.32 -13.07
N THR A 187 6.73 -9.32 -14.39
CA THR A 187 6.34 -8.14 -15.17
C THR A 187 4.86 -8.30 -15.54
N LEU A 188 4.01 -7.46 -14.96
CA LEU A 188 2.58 -7.39 -15.31
C LEU A 188 2.44 -6.70 -16.67
N CYS A 189 1.92 -7.43 -17.66
CA CYS A 189 1.77 -6.95 -19.02
C CYS A 189 0.33 -6.55 -19.33
N LYS A 190 0.13 -5.67 -20.31
CA LYS A 190 -1.21 -5.27 -20.79
C LYS A 190 -2.12 -6.45 -21.12
N LYS A 191 -1.57 -7.51 -21.70
CA LYS A 191 -2.33 -8.73 -22.07
C LYS A 191 -2.89 -9.49 -20.86
N ASP A 192 -2.32 -9.27 -19.69
CA ASP A 192 -2.69 -9.95 -18.43
C ASP A 192 -3.73 -9.15 -17.62
N ILE A 193 -4.09 -7.94 -18.09
CA ILE A 193 -5.12 -7.12 -17.47
C ILE A 193 -6.47 -7.82 -17.57
N LEU A 194 -7.09 -8.10 -16.44
CA LEU A 194 -8.44 -8.65 -16.37
C LEU A 194 -9.50 -7.57 -16.55
N GLU A 195 -9.31 -6.47 -15.85
CA GLU A 195 -10.21 -5.30 -15.90
C GLU A 195 -9.42 -4.01 -15.80
N GLN A 196 -9.92 -3.00 -16.46
CA GLN A 196 -9.41 -1.63 -16.41
C GLN A 196 -10.58 -0.66 -16.25
N PHE A 197 -10.40 0.35 -15.41
CA PHE A 197 -11.34 1.46 -15.27
C PHE A 197 -10.65 2.69 -14.68
N SER A 198 -11.26 3.85 -14.80
CA SER A 198 -10.74 5.09 -14.23
C SER A 198 -11.75 5.76 -13.31
N CYS A 199 -11.23 6.44 -12.29
CA CYS A 199 -12.00 7.27 -11.38
C CYS A 199 -11.29 8.61 -11.18
N PRO A 200 -12.01 9.66 -10.78
CA PRO A 200 -11.35 10.87 -10.30
C PRO A 200 -10.44 10.58 -9.12
N TYR A 201 -9.35 11.33 -8.99
CA TYR A 201 -8.50 11.32 -7.80
C TYR A 201 -7.97 12.73 -7.53
N GLN A 202 -7.40 12.96 -6.36
CA GLN A 202 -6.54 14.12 -6.09
C GLN A 202 -5.12 13.65 -5.83
N GLN A 203 -4.15 14.56 -5.99
CA GLN A 203 -2.72 14.22 -5.87
C GLN A 203 -2.37 13.66 -4.49
N TYR A 204 -1.21 12.98 -4.43
CA TYR A 204 -0.66 12.39 -3.22
C TYR A 204 -1.50 11.21 -2.70
N ILE A 205 -1.40 10.08 -3.41
CA ILE A 205 -1.92 8.80 -2.93
C ILE A 205 -0.97 8.30 -1.84
N GLN A 206 -1.53 8.05 -0.65
CA GLN A 206 -0.76 7.70 0.54
C GLN A 206 -0.87 6.23 0.91
N GLY A 207 -2.05 5.66 0.86
CA GLY A 207 -2.27 4.25 1.13
C GLY A 207 -3.56 3.76 0.48
N ALA A 208 -3.69 2.45 0.33
CA ALA A 208 -4.92 1.87 -0.18
C ALA A 208 -5.11 0.43 0.26
N VAL A 209 -6.37 0.03 0.47
CA VAL A 209 -6.76 -1.35 0.75
C VAL A 209 -8.00 -1.71 -0.07
N CYS A 210 -8.10 -2.98 -0.49
CA CYS A 210 -9.34 -3.52 -1.03
C CYS A 210 -10.02 -4.42 0.02
N HIS A 211 -11.26 -4.08 0.38
CA HIS A 211 -12.06 -4.87 1.29
C HIS A 211 -13.47 -5.05 0.73
N LYS A 212 -13.91 -6.31 0.59
CA LYS A 212 -15.23 -6.68 0.01
C LYS A 212 -15.54 -6.00 -1.33
N GLY A 213 -14.54 -5.95 -2.21
CA GLY A 213 -14.69 -5.35 -3.55
C GLY A 213 -14.75 -3.83 -3.58
N ILE A 214 -14.47 -3.16 -2.47
CA ILE A 214 -14.32 -1.70 -2.40
C ILE A 214 -12.83 -1.38 -2.17
N ILE A 215 -12.26 -0.54 -3.02
CA ILE A 215 -10.94 0.06 -2.79
C ILE A 215 -11.14 1.33 -1.96
N TYR A 216 -10.48 1.38 -0.82
CA TYR A 216 -10.37 2.54 0.05
C TYR A 216 -9.01 3.16 -0.24
N SER A 217 -8.99 4.35 -0.82
CA SER A 217 -7.77 5.07 -1.19
C SER A 217 -7.63 6.30 -0.31
N LEU A 218 -6.47 6.44 0.32
CA LEU A 218 -6.09 7.63 1.07
C LEU A 218 -5.40 8.61 0.13
N GLU A 219 -5.79 9.86 0.16
CA GLU A 219 -5.33 10.90 -0.76
C GLU A 219 -5.04 12.20 -0.01
N GLY A 220 -4.20 13.03 -0.60
CA GLY A 220 -3.96 14.40 -0.13
C GLY A 220 -2.76 14.55 0.77
N PHE A 221 -2.54 15.78 1.24
CA PHE A 221 -1.35 16.18 1.99
C PHE A 221 -1.75 17.11 3.15
N THR A 222 -0.99 17.09 4.25
CA THR A 222 -1.25 17.87 5.46
C THR A 222 -1.49 19.35 5.11
N ASP A 223 -2.61 19.90 5.63
CA ASP A 223 -3.02 21.29 5.49
C ASP A 223 -3.08 21.83 4.05
N SER A 224 -3.07 20.95 3.03
CA SER A 224 -3.20 21.35 1.63
C SER A 224 -4.60 21.88 1.34
N ALA A 225 -4.67 23.06 0.75
CA ALA A 225 -5.93 23.63 0.27
C ALA A 225 -6.35 23.02 -1.10
N GLU A 226 -5.36 22.64 -1.93
CA GLU A 226 -5.59 22.09 -3.26
C GLU A 226 -5.85 20.59 -3.22
N ASN A 227 -5.11 19.88 -2.37
CA ASN A 227 -5.20 18.43 -2.20
C ASN A 227 -5.37 18.09 -0.70
N PRO A 228 -6.50 18.42 -0.08
CA PRO A 228 -6.72 18.17 1.33
C PRO A 228 -6.81 16.67 1.62
N PRO A 229 -6.40 16.22 2.82
CA PRO A 229 -6.53 14.84 3.25
C PRO A 229 -7.94 14.28 3.04
N ALA A 230 -8.06 13.15 2.33
CA ALA A 230 -9.33 12.54 1.99
C ALA A 230 -9.24 11.02 1.92
N ILE A 231 -10.39 10.38 2.07
CA ILE A 231 -10.59 8.98 1.75
C ILE A 231 -11.59 8.86 0.60
N ARG A 232 -11.22 8.12 -0.42
CA ARG A 232 -12.04 7.79 -1.58
C ARG A 232 -12.41 6.31 -1.57
N LEU A 233 -13.68 6.02 -1.78
CA LEU A 233 -14.19 4.68 -1.92
C LEU A 233 -14.53 4.41 -3.38
N VAL A 234 -13.99 3.32 -3.94
CA VAL A 234 -14.17 2.91 -5.32
C VAL A 234 -14.72 1.50 -5.37
N ASP A 235 -15.93 1.34 -5.89
CA ASP A 235 -16.56 0.04 -6.10
C ASP A 235 -15.98 -0.61 -7.35
N THR A 236 -15.27 -1.72 -7.18
CA THR A 236 -14.58 -2.42 -8.29
C THR A 236 -15.54 -3.10 -9.24
N ALA A 237 -16.69 -3.56 -8.77
CA ALA A 237 -17.72 -4.19 -9.62
C ALA A 237 -18.49 -3.14 -10.44
N ALA A 238 -18.85 -2.02 -9.81
CA ALA A 238 -19.50 -0.91 -10.49
C ALA A 238 -18.51 -0.02 -11.28
N LYS A 239 -17.19 -0.19 -11.08
CA LYS A 239 -16.10 0.55 -11.73
C LYS A 239 -16.24 2.06 -11.57
N LYS A 240 -16.62 2.50 -10.37
CA LYS A 240 -16.87 3.91 -10.10
C LYS A 240 -16.60 4.29 -8.64
N GLN A 241 -16.31 5.56 -8.45
CA GLN A 241 -16.31 6.16 -7.12
C GLN A 241 -17.72 6.12 -6.52
N THR A 242 -17.81 5.71 -5.26
CA THR A 242 -19.08 5.68 -4.50
C THR A 242 -19.11 6.72 -3.38
N CYS A 243 -17.94 7.10 -2.86
CA CYS A 243 -17.82 8.07 -1.78
C CYS A 243 -16.49 8.85 -1.88
N LEU A 244 -16.50 10.08 -1.41
CA LEU A 244 -15.34 10.90 -1.10
C LEU A 244 -15.63 11.65 0.21
N THR A 245 -14.77 11.48 1.21
CA THR A 245 -14.89 12.18 2.49
C THR A 245 -13.57 12.86 2.81
N TYR A 246 -13.61 14.13 3.17
CA TYR A 246 -12.44 14.87 3.60
C TYR A 246 -12.21 14.66 5.11
N PHE A 247 -10.97 14.39 5.50
CA PHE A 247 -10.63 14.14 6.91
C PHE A 247 -10.85 15.36 7.81
N LYS A 248 -10.82 16.58 7.25
CA LYS A 248 -11.21 17.80 8.00
C LYS A 248 -12.64 17.72 8.56
N ASP A 249 -13.54 17.07 7.84
CA ASP A 249 -14.94 16.89 8.26
C ASP A 249 -15.05 15.82 9.38
N LEU A 250 -13.99 15.04 9.58
CA LEU A 250 -13.82 14.06 10.66
C LEU A 250 -12.92 14.56 11.80
N GLY A 251 -12.46 15.83 11.73
CA GLY A 251 -11.72 16.49 12.80
C GLY A 251 -10.19 16.41 12.70
N THR A 252 -9.61 16.04 11.55
CA THR A 252 -8.16 16.05 11.31
C THR A 252 -7.80 16.59 9.93
N THR A 253 -6.64 17.26 9.82
CA THR A 253 -6.07 17.74 8.55
C THR A 253 -4.67 17.17 8.32
N VAL A 254 -4.26 16.20 9.15
CA VAL A 254 -2.98 15.51 9.01
C VAL A 254 -3.04 14.52 7.85
N GLU A 255 -1.95 14.43 7.12
CA GLU A 255 -1.77 13.50 6.00
C GLU A 255 -2.17 12.07 6.38
N PRO A 256 -3.08 11.44 5.63
CA PRO A 256 -3.48 10.07 5.90
C PRO A 256 -2.42 9.11 5.36
N GLU A 257 -2.09 8.04 6.06
CA GLU A 257 -1.02 7.16 5.64
C GLU A 257 -1.44 5.68 5.60
N LEU A 258 -2.08 5.20 6.65
CA LEU A 258 -2.42 3.79 6.80
C LEU A 258 -3.92 3.58 6.77
N ILE A 259 -4.34 2.58 6.00
CA ILE A 259 -5.68 2.01 6.07
C ILE A 259 -5.63 0.51 5.83
N ASP A 260 -6.17 -0.29 6.76
CA ASP A 260 -6.31 -1.73 6.59
C ASP A 260 -7.52 -2.27 7.37
N PHE A 261 -7.95 -3.48 7.06
CA PHE A 261 -9.07 -4.15 7.68
C PHE A 261 -8.63 -5.46 8.33
N GLU A 262 -9.06 -5.66 9.59
CA GLU A 262 -8.99 -6.95 10.27
C GLU A 262 -10.33 -7.23 10.96
N ASP A 263 -10.91 -8.41 10.76
CA ASP A 263 -12.20 -8.86 11.34
C ASP A 263 -13.34 -7.86 11.09
N GLY A 264 -13.31 -7.16 9.95
CA GLY A 264 -14.32 -6.16 9.57
C GLY A 264 -14.15 -4.80 10.24
N ILE A 265 -13.14 -4.63 11.07
CA ILE A 265 -12.77 -3.35 11.67
C ILE A 265 -11.79 -2.63 10.73
N CYS A 266 -12.10 -1.38 10.38
CA CYS A 266 -11.21 -0.51 9.62
C CYS A 266 -10.27 0.24 10.56
N TYR A 267 -8.97 0.02 10.40
CA TYR A 267 -7.92 0.76 11.10
C TYR A 267 -7.36 1.82 10.18
N TYR A 268 -7.14 2.99 10.73
CA TYR A 268 -6.59 4.15 10.04
C TYR A 268 -5.49 4.77 10.90
N ALA A 269 -4.42 5.24 10.27
CA ALA A 269 -3.44 6.07 10.97
C ALA A 269 -2.97 7.22 10.08
N ASP A 270 -2.71 8.38 10.71
CA ASP A 270 -2.14 9.54 10.06
C ASP A 270 -0.60 9.55 10.11
N HIS A 271 0.01 10.52 9.42
CA HIS A 271 1.47 10.72 9.38
C HIS A 271 2.07 10.94 10.77
N ASP A 272 1.37 11.63 11.65
CA ASP A 272 1.84 11.91 13.02
C ASP A 272 1.73 10.72 13.97
N GLY A 273 1.21 9.59 13.47
CA GLY A 273 1.09 8.33 14.20
C GLY A 273 -0.17 8.21 15.04
N ASN A 274 -1.16 9.09 14.90
CA ASN A 274 -2.44 8.86 15.56
C ASN A 274 -3.15 7.69 14.88
N VAL A 275 -3.60 6.73 15.68
CA VAL A 275 -4.29 5.51 15.22
C VAL A 275 -5.75 5.57 15.62
N PHE A 276 -6.62 5.22 14.69
CA PHE A 276 -8.07 5.26 14.84
C PHE A 276 -8.74 3.99 14.34
N VAL A 277 -9.94 3.72 14.84
CA VAL A 277 -10.95 2.95 14.12
C VAL A 277 -11.78 3.93 13.29
N LEU A 278 -11.93 3.63 12.01
CA LEU A 278 -12.79 4.37 11.09
C LEU A 278 -14.12 3.63 10.93
N ASN A 279 -15.22 4.23 11.41
CA ASN A 279 -16.58 3.72 11.28
C ASN A 279 -17.26 4.35 10.07
N PHE A 280 -17.86 3.51 9.22
CA PHE A 280 -18.58 3.92 8.01
C PHE A 280 -20.07 4.11 8.22
#